data_20237fad05a711a5f61886e354850b4b
#
_entry.id   20237fad05a711a5f61886e354850b4b
#
_cell.length_a   1.000
_cell.length_b   1.000
_cell.length_c   1.000
_cell.angle_alpha   90.00
_cell.angle_beta   90.00
_cell.angle_gamma   90.00
#
_symmetry.space_group_name_H-M   'P 1'
#
loop_
_entity.id
_entity.type
_entity.pdbx_description
1 polymer ?
#
loop_
_entity_poly.entity_id
_entity_poly.type
_entity_poly.pdbx_seq_one_letter_code
_entity_poly.pdbx_strand_id
1 'polypeptide(L)'
;LEMVNMVCFQVIGSDSGIAFATQAGQLELNVMMPMISYNILFSIKILTNSIKQLRKLCIDGITANELICRKYAEQSIGIATILNKYIGYSQASKIAQQSIHSKKNIIDIIISENILTESQLKKIFNTNSLTKPTDSRFIINKNDK
;
A
#
# COMPACT_ATOMS: atom_id res chain seq x y z
N LEU A 1 0.47 -6.15 -19.10
CA LEU A 1 1.44 -6.44 -18.01
C LEU A 1 2.65 -7.20 -18.50
N GLU A 2 2.51 -8.20 -19.35
CA GLU A 2 3.61 -9.00 -19.90
C GLU A 2 4.65 -8.16 -20.65
N MET A 3 4.19 -7.21 -21.46
CA MET A 3 5.07 -6.24 -22.14
C MET A 3 5.94 -5.47 -21.17
N VAL A 4 5.40 -5.06 -20.02
CA VAL A 4 6.15 -4.36 -18.97
C VAL A 4 7.24 -5.26 -18.39
N ASN A 5 6.92 -6.52 -18.11
CA ASN A 5 7.90 -7.51 -17.62
C ASN A 5 9.04 -7.72 -18.63
N MET A 6 8.72 -7.85 -19.93
CA MET A 6 9.75 -7.95 -20.98
C MET A 6 10.68 -6.75 -20.99
N VAL A 7 10.12 -5.53 -20.86
CA VAL A 7 10.93 -4.30 -20.79
C VAL A 7 11.80 -4.29 -19.54
N CYS A 8 11.27 -4.70 -18.37
CA CYS A 8 12.06 -4.79 -17.15
C CYS A 8 13.22 -5.80 -17.29
N PHE A 9 12.99 -6.96 -17.88
CA PHE A 9 14.04 -7.96 -18.11
C PHE A 9 15.11 -7.44 -19.07
N GLN A 10 14.73 -6.71 -20.12
CA GLN A 10 15.67 -6.09 -21.04
C GLN A 10 16.56 -5.06 -20.32
N VAL A 11 15.97 -4.24 -19.43
CA VAL A 11 16.71 -3.24 -18.65
C VAL A 11 17.70 -3.91 -17.70
N ILE A 12 17.28 -4.97 -16.99
CA ILE A 12 18.15 -5.75 -16.10
C ILE A 12 19.32 -6.36 -16.88
N GLY A 13 19.08 -6.90 -18.06
CA GLY A 13 20.14 -7.42 -18.93
C GLY A 13 21.11 -6.32 -19.39
N SER A 14 20.60 -5.13 -19.74
CA SER A 14 21.41 -3.97 -20.10
C SER A 14 22.27 -3.47 -18.92
N ASP A 15 21.73 -3.47 -17.70
CA ASP A 15 22.43 -3.08 -16.48
C ASP A 15 23.62 -3.99 -16.20
N SER A 16 23.44 -5.30 -16.36
CA SER A 16 24.55 -6.26 -16.25
C SER A 16 25.68 -5.98 -17.26
N GLY A 17 25.32 -5.69 -18.51
CA GLY A 17 26.30 -5.29 -19.53
C GLY A 17 27.04 -4.00 -19.21
N ILE A 18 26.33 -3.00 -18.64
CA ILE A 18 26.92 -1.74 -18.17
C ILE A 18 27.91 -2.00 -17.03
N ALA A 19 27.56 -2.87 -16.07
CA ALA A 19 28.43 -3.21 -14.96
C ALA A 19 29.77 -3.79 -15.44
N PHE A 20 29.76 -4.76 -16.37
CA PHE A 20 30.97 -5.30 -16.97
C PHE A 20 31.79 -4.27 -17.77
N ALA A 21 31.10 -3.45 -18.55
CA ALA A 21 31.76 -2.37 -19.32
C ALA A 21 32.45 -1.32 -18.41
N THR A 22 31.81 -1.03 -17.26
CA THR A 22 32.37 -0.13 -16.25
C THR A 22 33.66 -0.69 -15.63
N GLN A 23 33.66 -1.99 -15.30
CA GLN A 23 34.83 -2.69 -14.75
C GLN A 23 36.02 -2.77 -15.74
N ALA A 24 35.75 -2.72 -17.04
CA ALA A 24 36.76 -2.75 -18.09
C ALA A 24 37.51 -1.43 -18.26
N GLY A 25 37.18 -0.38 -17.50
CA GLY A 25 37.90 0.88 -17.49
C GLY A 25 39.31 0.72 -16.97
N GLN A 26 40.27 1.46 -17.60
CA GLN A 26 41.68 1.47 -17.21
C GLN A 26 42.06 2.87 -16.71
N LEU A 27 42.33 2.99 -15.40
CA LEU A 27 42.54 4.25 -14.71
C LEU A 27 41.39 5.24 -15.00
N GLU A 28 41.64 6.35 -15.65
CA GLU A 28 40.65 7.39 -15.97
C GLU A 28 40.06 7.25 -17.38
N LEU A 29 40.40 6.18 -18.10
CA LEU A 29 39.94 5.95 -19.46
C LEU A 29 39.04 4.70 -19.55
N ASN A 30 37.81 4.88 -20.02
CA ASN A 30 36.95 3.78 -20.35
C ASN A 30 36.47 3.86 -21.81
N VAL A 31 37.02 3.00 -22.66
CA VAL A 31 36.68 2.95 -24.09
C VAL A 31 35.31 2.34 -24.38
N MET A 32 34.63 1.78 -23.36
CA MET A 32 33.29 1.18 -23.48
C MET A 32 32.14 2.20 -23.34
N MET A 33 32.47 3.50 -23.19
CA MET A 33 31.48 4.57 -23.03
C MET A 33 30.36 4.59 -24.08
N PRO A 34 30.62 4.33 -25.39
CA PRO A 34 29.54 4.30 -26.38
C PRO A 34 28.48 3.20 -26.07
N MET A 35 28.93 2.01 -25.64
CA MET A 35 28.05 0.90 -25.26
C MET A 35 27.26 1.24 -23.99
N ILE A 36 27.92 1.80 -22.99
CA ILE A 36 27.29 2.24 -21.73
C ILE A 36 26.21 3.28 -22.05
N SER A 37 26.55 4.32 -22.81
CA SER A 37 25.62 5.39 -23.18
C SER A 37 24.40 4.87 -23.95
N TYR A 38 24.64 3.97 -24.92
CA TYR A 38 23.58 3.37 -25.71
C TYR A 38 22.60 2.60 -24.79
N ASN A 39 23.10 1.72 -23.93
CA ASN A 39 22.25 0.91 -23.05
C ASN A 39 21.45 1.75 -22.06
N ILE A 40 22.05 2.81 -21.49
CA ILE A 40 21.35 3.73 -20.56
C ILE A 40 20.22 4.46 -21.30
N LEU A 41 20.52 5.11 -22.42
CA LEU A 41 19.55 5.90 -23.19
C LEU A 41 18.43 5.02 -23.75
N PHE A 42 18.76 3.82 -24.22
CA PHE A 42 17.79 2.85 -24.70
C PHE A 42 16.88 2.38 -23.57
N SER A 43 17.43 2.04 -22.41
CA SER A 43 16.67 1.63 -21.22
C SER A 43 15.69 2.72 -20.76
N ILE A 44 16.14 3.96 -20.70
CA ILE A 44 15.27 5.11 -20.36
C ILE A 44 14.12 5.23 -21.37
N LYS A 45 14.41 5.10 -22.66
CA LYS A 45 13.40 5.21 -23.73
C LYS A 45 12.34 4.12 -23.62
N ILE A 46 12.75 2.85 -23.50
CA ILE A 46 11.79 1.74 -23.43
C ILE A 46 10.97 1.76 -22.13
N LEU A 47 11.59 2.09 -20.98
CA LEU A 47 10.86 2.26 -19.71
C LEU A 47 9.84 3.39 -19.80
N THR A 48 10.24 4.56 -20.32
CA THR A 48 9.33 5.70 -20.48
C THR A 48 8.10 5.33 -21.32
N ASN A 49 8.31 4.64 -22.45
CA ASN A 49 7.21 4.23 -23.32
C ASN A 49 6.34 3.15 -22.65
N SER A 50 6.95 2.19 -21.98
CA SER A 50 6.26 1.13 -21.25
C SER A 50 5.36 1.69 -20.15
N ILE A 51 5.86 2.62 -19.34
CA ILE A 51 5.10 3.28 -18.27
C ILE A 51 3.91 4.07 -18.83
N LYS A 52 4.09 4.79 -19.94
CA LYS A 52 3.00 5.51 -20.61
C LYS A 52 1.90 4.55 -21.06
N GLN A 53 2.26 3.41 -21.66
CA GLN A 53 1.30 2.40 -22.11
C GLN A 53 0.63 1.69 -20.91
N LEU A 54 1.39 1.33 -19.89
CA LEU A 54 0.86 0.76 -18.65
C LEU A 54 -0.19 1.68 -18.04
N ARG A 55 0.12 2.96 -17.91
CA ARG A 55 -0.82 3.95 -17.41
C ARG A 55 -2.09 3.97 -18.26
N LYS A 56 -1.97 4.20 -19.58
CA LYS A 56 -3.09 4.39 -20.49
C LYS A 56 -3.99 3.16 -20.62
N LEU A 57 -3.38 1.96 -20.69
CA LEU A 57 -4.11 0.73 -21.02
C LEU A 57 -4.47 -0.12 -19.80
N CYS A 58 -3.87 0.18 -18.64
CA CYS A 58 -4.10 -0.64 -17.43
C CYS A 58 -4.57 0.21 -16.25
N ILE A 59 -3.97 1.37 -16.00
CA ILE A 59 -4.24 2.13 -14.76
C ILE A 59 -5.41 3.09 -14.91
N ASP A 60 -5.46 3.88 -16.00
CA ASP A 60 -6.46 4.97 -16.17
C ASP A 60 -7.92 4.47 -16.21
N GLY A 61 -8.15 3.17 -16.45
CA GLY A 61 -9.47 2.55 -16.47
C GLY A 61 -9.84 1.75 -15.22
N ILE A 62 -9.01 1.74 -14.18
CA ILE A 62 -9.29 0.97 -12.96
C ILE A 62 -10.40 1.64 -12.17
N THR A 63 -11.46 0.86 -11.90
CA THR A 63 -12.53 1.25 -10.98
C THR A 63 -12.58 0.30 -9.80
N ALA A 64 -12.85 0.83 -8.61
CA ALA A 64 -12.99 0.01 -7.41
C ALA A 64 -14.38 -0.65 -7.38
N ASN A 65 -14.43 -1.94 -7.02
CA ASN A 65 -15.68 -2.57 -6.60
C ASN A 65 -15.93 -2.18 -5.14
N GLU A 66 -16.68 -1.08 -4.94
CA GLU A 66 -16.88 -0.47 -3.62
C GLU A 66 -17.46 -1.45 -2.59
N LEU A 67 -18.40 -2.30 -3.00
CA LEU A 67 -19.03 -3.28 -2.10
C LEU A 67 -18.02 -4.31 -1.58
N ILE A 68 -17.18 -4.84 -2.48
CA ILE A 68 -16.18 -5.84 -2.11
C ILE A 68 -15.06 -5.19 -1.29
N CYS A 69 -14.58 -4.01 -1.70
CA CYS A 69 -13.55 -3.29 -0.98
C CYS A 69 -14.01 -2.94 0.45
N ARG A 70 -15.25 -2.48 0.60
CA ARG A 70 -15.84 -2.19 1.90
C ARG A 70 -15.94 -3.45 2.77
N LYS A 71 -16.43 -4.54 2.21
CA LYS A 71 -16.50 -5.84 2.92
C LYS A 71 -15.14 -6.29 3.43
N TYR A 72 -14.10 -6.21 2.60
CA TYR A 72 -12.74 -6.57 3.02
C TYR A 72 -12.20 -5.63 4.11
N ALA A 73 -12.46 -4.33 4.00
CA ALA A 73 -12.06 -3.38 5.03
C ALA A 73 -12.74 -3.67 6.36
N GLU A 74 -14.06 -3.89 6.36
CA GLU A 74 -14.85 -4.16 7.56
C GLU A 74 -14.54 -5.53 8.21
N GLN A 75 -14.11 -6.51 7.43
CA GLN A 75 -13.72 -7.84 7.92
C GLN A 75 -12.24 -7.93 8.32
N SER A 76 -11.46 -6.90 8.08
CA SER A 76 -10.04 -6.89 8.40
C SER A 76 -9.81 -6.79 9.90
N ILE A 77 -8.99 -7.70 10.45
CA ILE A 77 -8.51 -7.62 11.84
C ILE A 77 -7.70 -6.33 12.08
N GLY A 78 -7.12 -5.75 11.03
CA GLY A 78 -6.44 -4.45 11.07
C GLY A 78 -7.29 -3.31 11.64
N ILE A 79 -8.62 -3.42 11.58
CA ILE A 79 -9.56 -2.49 12.23
C ILE A 79 -9.31 -2.37 13.74
N ALA A 80 -8.87 -3.44 14.41
CA ALA A 80 -8.55 -3.40 15.84
C ALA A 80 -7.48 -2.36 16.19
N THR A 81 -6.53 -2.09 15.27
CA THR A 81 -5.48 -1.09 15.51
C THR A 81 -6.03 0.33 15.58
N ILE A 82 -7.09 0.60 14.81
CA ILE A 82 -7.76 1.91 14.80
C ILE A 82 -8.48 2.14 16.13
N LEU A 83 -9.05 1.08 16.68
CA LEU A 83 -9.77 1.11 17.95
C LEU A 83 -8.86 1.41 19.15
N ASN A 84 -7.55 1.16 19.05
CA ASN A 84 -6.60 1.43 20.14
C ASN A 84 -6.69 2.86 20.67
N LYS A 85 -6.99 3.83 19.80
CA LYS A 85 -7.11 5.25 20.17
C LYS A 85 -8.35 5.53 21.03
N TYR A 86 -9.37 4.69 20.93
CA TYR A 86 -10.68 4.92 21.55
C TYR A 86 -10.92 4.04 22.78
N ILE A 87 -10.51 2.79 22.74
CA ILE A 87 -10.75 1.80 23.78
C ILE A 87 -9.47 1.29 24.47
N GLY A 88 -8.30 1.71 23.98
CA GLY A 88 -7.00 1.28 24.49
C GLY A 88 -6.56 -0.08 23.92
N TYR A 89 -5.23 -0.30 23.96
CA TYR A 89 -4.59 -1.47 23.34
C TYR A 89 -5.09 -2.81 23.93
N SER A 90 -5.19 -2.90 25.26
CA SER A 90 -5.58 -4.14 25.94
C SER A 90 -6.98 -4.62 25.53
N GLN A 91 -7.94 -3.69 25.46
CA GLN A 91 -9.32 -4.02 25.08
C GLN A 91 -9.44 -4.33 23.58
N ALA A 92 -8.78 -3.56 22.73
CA ALA A 92 -8.75 -3.80 21.30
C ALA A 92 -8.09 -5.16 20.95
N SER A 93 -7.04 -5.55 21.67
CA SER A 93 -6.41 -6.86 21.53
C SER A 93 -7.35 -8.01 21.92
N LYS A 94 -8.09 -7.89 23.03
CA LYS A 94 -9.10 -8.90 23.43
C LYS A 94 -10.17 -9.08 22.39
N ILE A 95 -10.71 -7.97 21.84
CA ILE A 95 -11.75 -8.01 20.81
C ILE A 95 -11.21 -8.66 19.53
N ALA A 96 -9.96 -8.36 19.13
CA ALA A 96 -9.32 -8.99 17.97
C ALA A 96 -9.20 -10.52 18.17
N GLN A 97 -8.77 -10.98 19.35
CA GLN A 97 -8.70 -12.40 19.67
C GLN A 97 -10.09 -13.06 19.65
N GLN A 98 -11.09 -12.41 20.24
CA GLN A 98 -12.47 -12.91 20.19
C GLN A 98 -12.99 -13.04 18.76
N SER A 99 -12.69 -12.05 17.89
CA SER A 99 -13.06 -12.09 16.48
C SER A 99 -12.45 -13.29 15.76
N ILE A 100 -11.16 -13.58 16.00
CA ILE A 100 -10.48 -14.74 15.44
C ILE A 100 -11.12 -16.05 15.89
N HIS A 101 -11.36 -16.21 17.19
CA HIS A 101 -11.92 -17.45 17.76
C HIS A 101 -13.39 -17.67 17.40
N SER A 102 -14.20 -16.61 17.43
CA SER A 102 -15.66 -16.71 17.18
C SER A 102 -16.02 -16.60 15.70
N LYS A 103 -15.07 -16.21 14.83
CA LYS A 103 -15.30 -15.86 13.41
C LYS A 103 -16.36 -14.76 13.20
N LYS A 104 -16.62 -13.96 14.24
CA LYS A 104 -17.51 -12.80 14.17
C LYS A 104 -16.76 -11.55 13.78
N ASN A 105 -17.45 -10.60 13.13
CA ASN A 105 -16.87 -9.30 12.81
C ASN A 105 -16.57 -8.52 14.11
N ILE A 106 -15.45 -7.79 14.11
CA ILE A 106 -15.04 -6.92 15.22
C ILE A 106 -16.15 -5.92 15.59
N ILE A 107 -16.82 -5.35 14.60
CA ILE A 107 -17.91 -4.39 14.79
C ILE A 107 -19.07 -5.03 15.55
N ASP A 108 -19.45 -6.26 15.20
CA ASP A 108 -20.54 -6.99 15.86
C ASP A 108 -20.23 -7.29 17.33
N ILE A 109 -18.97 -7.62 17.62
CA ILE A 109 -18.50 -7.86 18.99
C ILE A 109 -18.60 -6.57 19.82
N ILE A 110 -18.13 -5.45 19.28
CA ILE A 110 -18.16 -4.13 19.95
C ILE A 110 -19.59 -3.72 20.29
N ILE A 111 -20.53 -3.93 19.37
CA ILE A 111 -21.95 -3.62 19.57
C ILE A 111 -22.55 -4.55 20.63
N SER A 112 -22.29 -5.87 20.52
CA SER A 112 -22.85 -6.85 21.46
C SER A 112 -22.34 -6.69 22.89
N GLU A 113 -21.12 -6.17 23.07
CA GLU A 113 -20.53 -5.90 24.38
C GLU A 113 -20.76 -4.44 24.87
N ASN A 114 -21.54 -3.65 24.12
CA ASN A 114 -21.83 -2.24 24.44
C ASN A 114 -20.60 -1.36 24.70
N ILE A 115 -19.49 -1.64 24.02
CA ILE A 115 -18.21 -0.93 24.20
C ILE A 115 -18.26 0.45 23.54
N LEU A 116 -18.85 0.53 22.34
CA LEU A 116 -19.05 1.76 21.56
C LEU A 116 -20.45 1.76 20.95
N THR A 117 -21.02 2.95 20.81
CA THR A 117 -22.32 3.12 20.15
C THR A 117 -22.18 3.07 18.63
N GLU A 118 -23.26 2.75 17.91
CA GLU A 118 -23.26 2.76 16.44
C GLU A 118 -22.87 4.12 15.85
N SER A 119 -23.25 5.21 16.53
CA SER A 119 -22.89 6.57 16.09
C SER A 119 -21.39 6.84 16.22
N GLN A 120 -20.75 6.33 17.27
CA GLN A 120 -19.31 6.39 17.45
C GLN A 120 -18.58 5.54 16.41
N LEU A 121 -19.05 4.32 16.17
CA LEU A 121 -18.48 3.43 15.14
C LEU A 121 -18.54 4.07 13.74
N LYS A 122 -19.68 4.66 13.36
CA LYS A 122 -19.81 5.38 12.08
C LYS A 122 -18.82 6.54 11.94
N LYS A 123 -18.51 7.25 13.02
CA LYS A 123 -17.48 8.32 13.01
C LYS A 123 -16.06 7.75 12.88
N ILE A 124 -15.75 6.68 13.61
CA ILE A 124 -14.43 6.04 13.61
C ILE A 124 -14.12 5.41 12.26
N PHE A 125 -15.09 4.67 11.70
CA PHE A 125 -14.95 3.93 10.44
C PHE A 125 -15.36 4.73 9.19
N ASN A 126 -15.43 6.05 9.30
CA ASN A 126 -15.60 6.89 8.12
C ASN A 126 -14.35 6.82 7.26
N THR A 127 -14.53 6.62 5.95
CA THR A 127 -13.44 6.52 4.96
C THR A 127 -12.46 7.68 5.05
N ASN A 128 -12.95 8.91 5.28
CA ASN A 128 -12.11 10.10 5.42
C ASN A 128 -11.22 10.05 6.68
N SER A 129 -11.70 9.48 7.79
CA SER A 129 -10.90 9.34 9.01
C SER A 129 -9.89 8.20 8.92
N LEU A 130 -10.14 7.21 8.07
CA LEU A 130 -9.23 6.06 7.87
C LEU A 130 -8.09 6.35 6.90
N THR A 131 -8.31 7.26 5.95
CA THR A 131 -7.35 7.54 4.86
C THR A 131 -6.54 8.81 5.05
N LYS A 132 -6.90 9.65 6.03
CA LYS A 132 -6.15 10.89 6.32
C LYS A 132 -5.32 10.73 7.59
N PRO A 133 -4.12 11.35 7.66
CA PRO A 133 -3.36 11.42 8.90
C PRO A 133 -4.24 12.04 10.00
N THR A 134 -4.41 11.34 11.10
CA THR A 134 -5.16 11.87 12.23
C THR A 134 -4.26 12.80 13.03
N ASP A 135 -4.66 14.06 13.18
CA ASP A 135 -4.00 14.97 14.11
C ASP A 135 -4.15 14.38 15.53
N SER A 136 -3.02 14.22 16.22
CA SER A 136 -2.96 13.63 17.57
C SER A 136 -3.80 14.37 18.63
N ARG A 137 -4.35 15.53 18.27
CA ARG A 137 -5.21 16.36 19.13
C ARG A 137 -6.66 15.86 19.23
N PHE A 138 -7.11 14.92 18.41
CA PHE A 138 -8.45 14.33 18.47
C PHE A 138 -8.49 13.01 19.28
N ILE A 139 -7.88 13.00 20.46
CA ILE A 139 -8.10 11.95 21.44
C ILE A 139 -9.41 12.32 22.16
N ILE A 140 -10.42 11.46 22.08
CA ILE A 140 -11.65 11.61 22.88
C ILE A 140 -11.22 11.69 24.35
N ASN A 141 -11.42 12.85 24.96
CA ASN A 141 -11.23 13.00 26.39
C ASN A 141 -12.14 11.99 27.10
N LYS A 142 -11.57 11.19 28.00
CA LYS A 142 -12.30 10.20 28.84
C LYS A 142 -13.40 10.82 29.73
N ASN A 143 -13.62 12.13 29.63
CA ASN A 143 -14.55 12.88 30.50
C ASN A 143 -15.91 13.18 29.84
N ASP A 144 -16.17 12.73 28.61
CA ASP A 144 -17.50 12.83 27.98
C ASP A 144 -18.27 11.54 28.27
N LYS A 145 -18.60 11.32 29.55
CA LYS A 145 -19.63 10.39 29.99
C LYS A 145 -20.92 11.15 30.28
#